data_13a40420d57848c6ea402e4d2b145947
#
_entry.id   13a40420d57848c6ea402e4d2b145947
#
_cell.length_a   1.000
_cell.length_b   1.000
_cell.length_c   1.000
_cell.angle_alpha   90.00
_cell.angle_beta   90.00
_cell.angle_gamma   90.00
#
_symmetry.space_group_name_H-M   'P 1'
#
loop_
_entity.id
_entity.type
_entity.pdbx_description
1 polymer ?
#
loop_
_entity_poly.entity_id
_entity_poly.type
_entity_poly.pdbx_seq_one_letter_code
_entity_poly.pdbx_strand_id
1 'polypeptide(L)'
;ALKITPAHDHNDFRMSETHKLPRLEVIDQYGKLNEKTGKYVGLKVAEARIMVVEDLQALGLIEKIEDYTHSVPVCYKCNTTIEPRIMPQWFVKMAPLAKMASDVVRAGKIRFIPDNFEKIFLYWMDNTIDWNISRQIVWGIQIPALVCRTCNTGALDTDVAQGAPCACGGFFEADTDTFDTWFSSGQWPL
;
A
#
# COMPACT_ATOMS: atom_id res chain seq x y z
N ALA A 1 -0.91 -3.65 27.84
CA ALA A 1 -1.11 -2.57 26.88
C ALA A 1 -0.63 -3.02 25.49
N LEU A 2 -1.26 -2.54 24.43
CA LEU A 2 -0.89 -2.84 23.04
C LEU A 2 -0.48 -1.53 22.35
N LYS A 3 0.70 -1.51 21.73
CA LYS A 3 1.15 -0.42 20.86
C LYS A 3 0.67 -0.72 19.44
N ILE A 4 0.04 0.26 18.78
CA ILE A 4 -0.49 0.15 17.41
C ILE A 4 0.12 1.27 16.57
N THR A 5 0.77 0.92 15.42
CA THR A 5 1.41 1.85 14.49
C THR A 5 0.84 1.71 13.08
N PRO A 6 -0.34 2.24 12.82
CA PRO A 6 -1.08 2.00 11.58
C PRO A 6 -0.36 2.43 10.30
N ALA A 7 0.53 3.42 10.39
CA ALA A 7 1.26 3.91 9.22
C ALA A 7 2.38 2.98 8.75
N HIS A 8 2.81 2.01 9.58
CA HIS A 8 4.00 1.20 9.32
C HIS A 8 3.81 -0.30 9.58
N ASP A 9 2.56 -0.76 9.69
CA ASP A 9 2.20 -2.17 9.81
C ASP A 9 0.84 -2.44 9.17
N HIS A 10 0.74 -3.53 8.40
CA HIS A 10 -0.49 -3.87 7.66
C HIS A 10 -1.65 -4.29 8.56
N ASN A 11 -1.39 -4.99 9.67
CA ASN A 11 -2.42 -5.40 10.60
C ASN A 11 -2.92 -4.20 11.41
N ASP A 12 -1.99 -3.36 11.87
CA ASP A 12 -2.31 -2.13 12.58
C ASP A 12 -3.09 -1.16 11.68
N PHE A 13 -2.78 -1.13 10.37
CA PHE A 13 -3.53 -0.35 9.38
C PHE A 13 -4.99 -0.80 9.31
N ARG A 14 -5.28 -2.10 9.20
CA ARG A 14 -6.64 -2.64 9.20
C ARG A 14 -7.37 -2.33 10.50
N MET A 15 -6.69 -2.44 11.64
CA MET A 15 -7.24 -2.05 12.93
C MET A 15 -7.59 -0.57 12.96
N SER A 16 -6.76 0.29 12.37
CA SER A 16 -7.04 1.73 12.27
C SER A 16 -8.29 2.04 11.45
N GLU A 17 -8.56 1.27 10.40
CA GLU A 17 -9.77 1.43 9.59
C GLU A 17 -11.03 1.05 10.39
N THR A 18 -10.97 -0.09 11.08
CA THR A 18 -12.09 -0.58 11.90
C THR A 18 -12.39 0.34 13.08
N HIS A 19 -11.36 0.83 13.77
CA HIS A 19 -11.48 1.61 15.00
C HIS A 19 -11.27 3.11 14.82
N LYS A 20 -11.07 3.59 13.57
CA LYS A 20 -10.84 5.00 13.22
C LYS A 20 -9.66 5.60 14.00
N LEU A 21 -8.57 4.85 14.14
CA LEU A 21 -7.39 5.30 14.86
C LEU A 21 -6.55 6.27 14.00
N PRO A 22 -5.87 7.23 14.62
CA PRO A 22 -4.98 8.14 13.90
C PRO A 22 -3.79 7.37 13.29
N ARG A 23 -3.36 7.81 12.11
CA ARG A 23 -2.23 7.25 11.37
C ARG A 23 -1.07 8.22 11.39
N LEU A 24 -0.15 8.03 12.31
CA LEU A 24 1.03 8.88 12.44
C LEU A 24 2.18 8.28 11.63
N GLU A 25 2.52 8.92 10.51
CA GLU A 25 3.70 8.57 9.74
C GLU A 25 4.95 9.14 10.42
N VAL A 26 5.91 8.28 10.71
CA VAL A 26 7.17 8.62 11.39
C VAL A 26 8.41 8.24 10.57
N ILE A 27 8.25 7.49 9.47
CA ILE A 27 9.33 7.10 8.57
C ILE A 27 9.15 7.82 7.23
N ASP A 28 10.20 8.48 6.76
CA ASP A 28 10.23 9.20 5.49
C ASP A 28 10.46 8.25 4.28
N GLN A 29 10.52 8.83 3.09
CA GLN A 29 10.75 8.08 1.83
C GLN A 29 12.16 7.47 1.72
N TYR A 30 13.10 7.87 2.58
CA TYR A 30 14.47 7.37 2.61
C TYR A 30 14.70 6.33 3.72
N GLY A 31 13.64 5.90 4.41
CA GLY A 31 13.71 4.97 5.52
C GLY A 31 14.31 5.56 6.79
N LYS A 32 14.22 6.89 6.94
CA LYS A 32 14.68 7.62 8.12
C LYS A 32 13.50 8.16 8.92
N LEU A 33 13.72 8.38 10.19
CA LEU A 33 12.72 8.99 11.05
C LEU A 33 12.57 10.48 10.73
N ASN A 34 11.31 10.92 10.61
CA ASN A 34 10.96 12.30 10.26
C ASN A 34 10.86 13.24 11.48
N GLU A 35 10.52 14.49 11.24
CA GLU A 35 10.45 15.56 12.25
C GLU A 35 9.48 15.29 13.41
N LYS A 36 8.52 14.38 13.23
CA LYS A 36 7.56 14.00 14.29
C LYS A 36 8.17 13.13 15.38
N THR A 37 9.39 12.65 15.20
CA THR A 37 10.08 11.74 16.11
C THR A 37 10.99 12.44 17.13
N GLY A 38 11.00 13.77 17.17
CA GLY A 38 11.76 14.56 18.13
C GLY A 38 13.26 14.30 18.02
N LYS A 39 13.91 13.87 19.09
CA LYS A 39 15.38 13.66 19.12
C LYS A 39 15.90 12.55 18.20
N TYR A 40 15.04 11.73 17.64
CA TYR A 40 15.41 10.62 16.74
C TYR A 40 15.36 11.00 15.26
N VAL A 41 15.07 12.26 14.92
CA VAL A 41 15.00 12.75 13.54
C VAL A 41 16.27 12.40 12.75
N GLY A 42 16.07 11.91 11.52
CA GLY A 42 17.16 11.60 10.58
C GLY A 42 17.87 10.27 10.82
N LEU A 43 17.59 9.57 11.91
CA LEU A 43 18.13 8.23 12.15
C LEU A 43 17.46 7.21 11.24
N LYS A 44 18.23 6.20 10.83
CA LYS A 44 17.65 5.00 10.20
C LYS A 44 16.88 4.19 11.25
N VAL A 45 15.85 3.47 10.79
CA VAL A 45 14.98 2.68 11.69
C VAL A 45 15.76 1.73 12.58
N ALA A 46 16.80 1.05 12.07
CA ALA A 46 17.61 0.14 12.86
C ALA A 46 18.40 0.86 13.97
N GLU A 47 18.97 2.03 13.67
CA GLU A 47 19.70 2.87 14.64
C GLU A 47 18.75 3.42 15.71
N ALA A 48 17.60 3.94 15.27
CA ALA A 48 16.59 4.46 16.18
C ALA A 48 16.04 3.40 17.13
N ARG A 49 15.90 2.16 16.69
CA ARG A 49 15.43 1.06 17.54
C ARG A 49 16.37 0.84 18.74
N ILE A 50 17.68 0.90 18.53
CA ILE A 50 18.67 0.76 19.60
C ILE A 50 18.56 1.95 20.56
N MET A 51 18.59 3.17 20.04
CA MET A 51 18.54 4.39 20.88
C MET A 51 17.24 4.52 21.68
N VAL A 52 16.09 4.14 21.10
CA VAL A 52 14.81 4.16 21.81
C VAL A 52 14.83 3.18 22.99
N VAL A 53 15.41 1.99 22.81
CA VAL A 53 15.53 0.99 23.87
C VAL A 53 16.45 1.50 24.99
N GLU A 54 17.61 2.07 24.65
CA GLU A 54 18.55 2.65 25.63
C GLU A 54 17.88 3.77 26.43
N ASP A 55 17.16 4.67 25.78
CA ASP A 55 16.43 5.76 26.43
C ASP A 55 15.34 5.26 27.36
N LEU A 56 14.57 4.26 26.94
CA LEU A 56 13.53 3.68 27.78
C LEU A 56 14.12 2.93 29.00
N GLN A 57 15.29 2.30 28.83
CA GLN A 57 16.02 1.69 29.94
C GLN A 57 16.51 2.74 30.94
N ALA A 58 17.08 3.84 30.44
CA ALA A 58 17.53 4.95 31.29
C ALA A 58 16.40 5.60 32.10
N LEU A 59 15.18 5.58 31.55
CA LEU A 59 13.96 6.06 32.22
C LEU A 59 13.32 5.02 33.16
N GLY A 60 13.87 3.79 33.23
CA GLY A 60 13.31 2.71 34.02
C GLY A 60 11.93 2.20 33.53
N LEU A 61 11.63 2.38 32.25
CA LEU A 61 10.35 2.03 31.64
C LEU A 61 10.34 0.65 30.95
N ILE A 62 11.48 -0.06 30.93
CA ILE A 62 11.60 -1.40 30.38
C ILE A 62 11.56 -2.42 31.51
N GLU A 63 10.57 -3.28 31.49
CA GLU A 63 10.45 -4.40 32.44
C GLU A 63 11.39 -5.55 32.05
N LYS A 64 11.42 -5.91 30.75
CA LYS A 64 12.21 -7.05 30.25
C LYS A 64 12.52 -6.88 28.75
N ILE A 65 13.67 -7.38 28.34
CA ILE A 65 14.05 -7.56 26.93
C ILE A 65 14.22 -9.07 26.71
N GLU A 66 13.58 -9.60 25.70
CA GLU A 66 13.64 -11.01 25.32
C GLU A 66 13.99 -11.15 23.83
N ASP A 67 14.71 -12.20 23.51
CA ASP A 67 14.94 -12.60 22.13
C ASP A 67 13.62 -13.08 21.52
N TYR A 68 13.23 -12.51 20.38
CA TYR A 68 12.03 -12.85 19.68
C TYR A 68 12.30 -13.08 18.19
N THR A 69 11.94 -14.27 17.70
CA THR A 69 12.14 -14.62 16.29
C THR A 69 10.80 -14.50 15.55
N HIS A 70 10.79 -13.72 14.48
CA HIS A 70 9.65 -13.56 13.60
C HIS A 70 10.08 -13.32 12.15
N SER A 71 9.16 -13.50 11.19
CA SER A 71 9.41 -13.21 9.79
C SER A 71 9.27 -11.71 9.51
N VAL A 72 10.24 -11.13 8.82
CA VAL A 72 10.21 -9.74 8.36
C VAL A 72 10.29 -9.70 6.82
N PRO A 73 9.54 -8.80 6.15
CA PRO A 73 9.67 -8.63 4.71
C PRO A 73 11.01 -8.00 4.37
N VAL A 74 11.70 -8.56 3.39
CA VAL A 74 12.97 -8.06 2.90
C VAL A 74 12.94 -7.86 1.38
N CYS A 75 13.73 -6.92 0.90
CA CYS A 75 13.91 -6.70 -0.53
C CYS A 75 14.63 -7.91 -1.16
N TYR A 76 14.03 -8.51 -2.19
CA TYR A 76 14.61 -9.68 -2.87
C TYR A 76 15.94 -9.38 -3.59
N LYS A 77 16.24 -8.11 -3.86
CA LYS A 77 17.49 -7.70 -4.52
C LYS A 77 18.65 -7.45 -3.55
N CYS A 78 18.37 -6.81 -2.40
CA CYS A 78 19.42 -6.33 -1.51
C CYS A 78 19.25 -6.78 -0.05
N ASN A 79 18.24 -7.61 0.26
CA ASN A 79 17.94 -8.11 1.61
C ASN A 79 17.70 -7.02 2.68
N THR A 80 17.51 -5.78 2.26
CA THR A 80 17.14 -4.72 3.21
C THR A 80 15.72 -4.94 3.69
N THR A 81 15.48 -4.79 4.99
CA THR A 81 14.12 -4.82 5.59
C THR A 81 13.24 -3.75 4.96
N ILE A 82 12.03 -4.15 4.57
CA ILE A 82 11.04 -3.24 3.99
C ILE A 82 10.19 -2.67 5.11
N GLU A 83 10.16 -1.34 5.19
CA GLU A 83 9.30 -0.62 6.12
C GLU A 83 8.02 -0.17 5.37
N PRO A 84 6.83 -0.67 5.76
CA PRO A 84 5.58 -0.23 5.14
C PRO A 84 5.35 1.27 5.34
N ARG A 85 4.81 1.93 4.31
CA ARG A 85 4.43 3.35 4.33
C ARG A 85 3.08 3.55 3.67
N ILE A 86 2.32 4.51 4.16
CA ILE A 86 1.08 4.93 3.52
C ILE A 86 1.43 5.86 2.35
N MET A 87 0.94 5.52 1.16
CA MET A 87 1.12 6.33 -0.04
C MET A 87 -0.17 6.33 -0.85
N PRO A 88 -0.52 7.45 -1.51
CA PRO A 88 -1.56 7.43 -2.54
C PRO A 88 -1.18 6.45 -3.64
N GLN A 89 -2.15 5.65 -4.06
CA GLN A 89 -1.95 4.62 -5.09
C GLN A 89 -3.23 4.51 -5.93
N TRP A 90 -3.07 4.06 -7.16
CA TRP A 90 -4.22 3.75 -8.02
C TRP A 90 -4.66 2.30 -7.82
N PHE A 91 -5.96 2.14 -7.57
CA PHE A 91 -6.56 0.84 -7.33
C PHE A 91 -7.69 0.56 -8.31
N VAL A 92 -7.75 -0.67 -8.79
CA VAL A 92 -8.94 -1.21 -9.43
C VAL A 92 -9.85 -1.81 -8.35
N LYS A 93 -11.11 -1.38 -8.31
CA LYS A 93 -12.12 -2.00 -7.44
C LYS A 93 -12.46 -3.38 -7.96
N MET A 94 -11.89 -4.40 -7.33
CA MET A 94 -11.99 -5.78 -7.81
C MET A 94 -13.32 -6.46 -7.46
N ALA A 95 -13.97 -6.12 -6.37
CA ALA A 95 -15.17 -6.80 -5.92
C ALA A 95 -16.31 -6.87 -6.98
N PRO A 96 -16.66 -5.80 -7.71
CA PRO A 96 -17.68 -5.88 -8.75
C PRO A 96 -17.27 -6.81 -9.90
N LEU A 97 -16.01 -6.75 -10.33
CA LEU A 97 -15.47 -7.57 -11.42
C LEU A 97 -15.42 -9.04 -11.04
N ALA A 98 -14.92 -9.34 -9.85
CA ALA A 98 -14.86 -10.69 -9.30
C ALA A 98 -16.26 -11.30 -9.15
N LYS A 99 -17.23 -10.49 -8.71
CA LYS A 99 -18.64 -10.93 -8.64
C LYS A 99 -19.18 -11.32 -10.00
N MET A 100 -18.99 -10.49 -11.03
CA MET A 100 -19.43 -10.79 -12.39
C MET A 100 -18.81 -12.10 -12.91
N ALA A 101 -17.50 -12.28 -12.72
CA ALA A 101 -16.78 -13.49 -13.11
C ALA A 101 -17.29 -14.74 -12.35
N SER A 102 -17.52 -14.63 -11.04
CA SER A 102 -18.06 -15.71 -10.21
C SER A 102 -19.49 -16.10 -10.64
N ASP A 103 -20.34 -15.11 -10.90
CA ASP A 103 -21.74 -15.35 -11.28
C ASP A 103 -21.83 -16.14 -12.61
N VAL A 104 -20.95 -15.83 -13.58
CA VAL A 104 -20.89 -16.54 -14.86
C VAL A 104 -20.47 -18.01 -14.69
N VAL A 105 -19.48 -18.26 -13.83
CA VAL A 105 -19.02 -19.61 -13.51
C VAL A 105 -20.09 -20.40 -12.75
N ARG A 106 -20.68 -19.81 -11.71
CA ARG A 106 -21.76 -20.45 -10.92
C ARG A 106 -23.01 -20.74 -11.76
N ALA A 107 -23.25 -19.94 -12.81
CA ALA A 107 -24.32 -20.19 -13.76
C ALA A 107 -23.98 -21.28 -14.81
N GLY A 108 -22.81 -21.91 -14.72
CA GLY A 108 -22.38 -22.96 -15.65
C GLY A 108 -22.04 -22.48 -17.07
N LYS A 109 -21.94 -21.15 -17.29
CA LYS A 109 -21.60 -20.58 -18.60
C LYS A 109 -20.09 -20.72 -18.93
N ILE A 110 -19.26 -20.86 -17.91
CA ILE A 110 -17.84 -21.18 -18.03
C ILE A 110 -17.60 -22.47 -17.26
N ARG A 111 -16.91 -23.41 -17.91
CA ARG A 111 -16.55 -24.70 -17.34
C ARG A 111 -15.03 -24.84 -17.27
N PHE A 112 -14.51 -25.35 -16.16
CA PHE A 112 -13.09 -25.64 -15.98
C PHE A 112 -12.81 -27.11 -16.32
N ILE A 113 -11.64 -27.37 -16.91
CA ILE A 113 -11.14 -28.71 -17.19
C ILE A 113 -9.68 -28.79 -16.69
N PRO A 114 -9.41 -29.61 -15.68
CA PRO A 114 -10.34 -30.42 -14.89
C PRO A 114 -11.19 -29.59 -13.92
N ASP A 115 -12.32 -30.15 -13.47
CA ASP A 115 -13.35 -29.46 -12.69
C ASP A 115 -12.88 -28.92 -11.33
N ASN A 116 -11.78 -29.46 -10.77
CA ASN A 116 -11.24 -29.00 -9.48
C ASN A 116 -10.76 -27.54 -9.50
N PHE A 117 -10.41 -26.99 -10.67
CA PHE A 117 -9.99 -25.60 -10.81
C PHE A 117 -11.12 -24.60 -10.62
N GLU A 118 -12.38 -25.01 -10.80
CA GLU A 118 -13.54 -24.16 -10.52
C GLU A 118 -13.57 -23.69 -9.06
N LYS A 119 -13.36 -24.62 -8.13
CA LYS A 119 -13.32 -24.29 -6.68
C LYS A 119 -12.19 -23.32 -6.36
N ILE A 120 -11.03 -23.50 -6.98
CA ILE A 120 -9.86 -22.63 -6.78
C ILE A 120 -10.17 -21.23 -7.33
N PHE A 121 -10.74 -21.16 -8.53
CA PHE A 121 -11.12 -19.89 -9.14
C PHE A 121 -12.14 -19.13 -8.29
N LEU A 122 -13.22 -19.81 -7.87
CA LEU A 122 -14.24 -19.18 -7.03
C LEU A 122 -13.69 -18.71 -5.69
N TYR A 123 -12.80 -19.50 -5.08
CA TYR A 123 -12.12 -19.09 -3.84
C TYR A 123 -11.33 -17.79 -4.03
N TRP A 124 -10.56 -17.67 -5.12
CA TRP A 124 -9.82 -16.43 -5.43
C TRP A 124 -10.75 -15.24 -5.69
N MET A 125 -11.83 -15.45 -6.43
CA MET A 125 -12.80 -14.38 -6.72
C MET A 125 -13.52 -13.90 -5.45
N ASP A 126 -13.93 -14.83 -4.59
CA ASP A 126 -14.65 -14.50 -3.35
C ASP A 126 -13.76 -13.82 -2.30
N ASN A 127 -12.46 -14.02 -2.38
CA ASN A 127 -11.48 -13.46 -1.43
C ASN A 127 -10.57 -12.37 -2.05
N THR A 128 -10.91 -11.89 -3.23
CA THR A 128 -10.09 -10.85 -3.88
C THR A 128 -10.17 -9.52 -3.14
N ILE A 129 -9.07 -8.80 -3.13
CA ILE A 129 -8.97 -7.43 -2.61
C ILE A 129 -8.75 -6.47 -3.77
N ASP A 130 -8.97 -5.18 -3.55
CA ASP A 130 -8.69 -4.16 -4.56
C ASP A 130 -7.23 -4.23 -5.02
N TRP A 131 -7.03 -4.16 -6.33
CA TRP A 131 -5.73 -4.34 -6.96
C TRP A 131 -5.00 -3.01 -7.11
N ASN A 132 -3.88 -2.86 -6.41
CA ASN A 132 -2.96 -1.75 -6.62
C ASN A 132 -2.26 -1.93 -7.98
N ILE A 133 -2.55 -1.03 -8.92
CA ILE A 133 -2.03 -1.06 -10.30
C ILE A 133 -0.92 -0.05 -10.55
N SER A 134 -0.60 0.82 -9.60
CA SER A 134 0.45 1.83 -9.76
C SER A 134 1.81 1.36 -9.25
N ARG A 135 2.86 1.76 -9.98
CA ARG A 135 4.27 1.49 -9.63
C ARG A 135 5.09 2.76 -9.77
N GLN A 136 5.91 3.05 -8.75
CA GLN A 136 6.84 4.20 -8.71
C GLN A 136 8.18 3.78 -9.33
N ILE A 137 8.16 3.44 -10.63
CA ILE A 137 9.35 3.04 -11.40
C ILE A 137 9.50 3.92 -12.63
N VAL A 138 10.75 4.12 -13.06
CA VAL A 138 11.07 5.01 -14.21
C VAL A 138 10.65 4.40 -15.55
N TRP A 139 10.63 3.07 -15.66
CA TRP A 139 10.33 2.36 -16.90
C TRP A 139 8.97 1.67 -16.80
N GLY A 140 8.08 1.98 -17.73
CA GLY A 140 6.75 1.37 -17.81
C GLY A 140 5.78 2.24 -18.60
N ILE A 141 4.53 1.77 -18.74
CA ILE A 141 3.44 2.52 -19.34
C ILE A 141 2.89 3.46 -18.28
N GLN A 142 3.00 4.76 -18.51
CA GLN A 142 2.49 5.79 -17.59
C GLN A 142 0.98 5.68 -17.45
N ILE A 143 0.48 5.86 -16.23
CA ILE A 143 -0.95 5.90 -15.95
C ILE A 143 -1.53 7.19 -16.55
N PRO A 144 -2.56 7.13 -17.40
CA PRO A 144 -3.20 8.30 -18.00
C PRO A 144 -4.10 9.00 -16.98
N ALA A 145 -3.48 9.59 -15.98
CA ALA A 145 -4.17 10.23 -14.87
C ALA A 145 -3.45 11.49 -14.41
N LEU A 146 -4.19 12.33 -13.72
CA LEU A 146 -3.75 13.58 -13.15
C LEU A 146 -3.96 13.56 -11.63
N VAL A 147 -3.05 14.16 -10.89
CA VAL A 147 -3.11 14.24 -9.43
C VAL A 147 -2.91 15.68 -8.98
N CYS A 148 -3.76 16.16 -8.09
CA CYS A 148 -3.53 17.40 -7.38
C CYS A 148 -2.53 17.16 -6.25
N ARG A 149 -1.32 17.71 -6.35
CA ARG A 149 -0.25 17.50 -5.34
C ARG A 149 -0.56 18.14 -3.99
N THR A 150 -1.54 19.04 -3.92
CA THR A 150 -1.94 19.69 -2.67
C THR A 150 -2.83 18.80 -1.80
N CYS A 151 -3.79 18.07 -2.41
CA CYS A 151 -4.78 17.26 -1.67
C CYS A 151 -4.80 15.78 -2.07
N ASN A 152 -3.93 15.36 -3.00
CA ASN A 152 -3.86 14.02 -3.56
C ASN A 152 -5.17 13.52 -4.22
N THR A 153 -6.05 14.43 -4.63
CA THR A 153 -7.21 14.06 -5.45
C THR A 153 -6.72 13.64 -6.83
N GLY A 154 -7.10 12.43 -7.24
CA GLY A 154 -6.82 11.89 -8.58
C GLY A 154 -8.00 12.06 -9.52
N ALA A 155 -7.71 12.20 -10.81
CA ALA A 155 -8.68 12.22 -11.91
C ALA A 155 -8.07 11.55 -13.14
N LEU A 156 -8.91 11.03 -14.06
CA LEU A 156 -8.42 10.56 -15.34
C LEU A 156 -8.13 11.77 -16.25
N ASP A 157 -7.17 11.65 -17.15
CA ASP A 157 -6.83 12.70 -18.12
C ASP A 157 -7.94 12.94 -19.14
N THR A 158 -8.89 12.02 -19.25
CA THR A 158 -10.13 12.20 -20.03
C THR A 158 -11.15 13.12 -19.35
N ASP A 159 -11.10 13.25 -18.04
CA ASP A 159 -12.10 13.96 -17.23
C ASP A 159 -11.64 15.37 -16.84
N VAL A 160 -10.34 15.57 -16.74
CA VAL A 160 -9.72 16.83 -16.29
C VAL A 160 -8.49 17.14 -17.14
N ALA A 161 -8.32 18.39 -17.53
CA ALA A 161 -7.11 18.81 -18.24
C ALA A 161 -5.94 19.07 -17.29
N GLN A 162 -4.73 18.82 -17.75
CA GLN A 162 -3.53 19.20 -17.02
C GLN A 162 -3.49 20.73 -16.78
N GLY A 163 -3.16 21.13 -15.56
CA GLY A 163 -3.18 22.54 -15.14
C GLY A 163 -4.57 23.05 -14.74
N ALA A 164 -5.62 22.23 -14.83
CA ALA A 164 -6.95 22.61 -14.35
C ALA A 164 -6.96 22.82 -12.83
N PRO A 165 -7.76 23.78 -12.32
CA PRO A 165 -7.85 24.03 -10.89
C PRO A 165 -8.55 22.89 -10.16
N CYS A 166 -8.03 22.52 -9.01
CA CYS A 166 -8.66 21.59 -8.08
C CYS A 166 -9.53 22.34 -7.07
N ALA A 167 -10.55 21.70 -6.55
CA ALA A 167 -11.44 22.27 -5.52
C ALA A 167 -10.72 22.72 -4.24
N CYS A 168 -9.51 22.18 -3.97
CA CYS A 168 -8.68 22.60 -2.83
C CYS A 168 -7.85 23.86 -3.08
N GLY A 169 -7.92 24.46 -4.28
CA GLY A 169 -7.12 25.60 -4.71
C GLY A 169 -5.77 25.23 -5.35
N GLY A 170 -5.40 23.97 -5.39
CA GLY A 170 -4.25 23.47 -6.15
C GLY A 170 -4.57 23.23 -7.62
N PHE A 171 -3.62 22.64 -8.36
CA PHE A 171 -3.77 22.32 -9.78
C PHE A 171 -3.50 20.85 -10.04
N PHE A 172 -4.10 20.31 -11.09
CA PHE A 172 -3.87 18.95 -11.55
C PHE A 172 -2.60 18.87 -12.41
N GLU A 173 -1.73 17.93 -12.06
CA GLU A 173 -0.50 17.61 -12.76
C GLU A 173 -0.52 16.15 -13.21
N ALA A 174 0.21 15.83 -14.29
CA ALA A 174 0.33 14.44 -14.74
C ALA A 174 0.92 13.57 -13.64
N ASP A 175 0.32 12.40 -13.44
CA ASP A 175 0.90 11.41 -12.55
C ASP A 175 2.14 10.79 -13.20
N THR A 176 3.14 10.51 -12.38
CA THR A 176 4.41 9.91 -12.82
C THR A 176 4.44 8.40 -12.66
N ASP A 177 3.41 7.83 -12.04
CA ASP A 177 3.32 6.40 -11.80
C ASP A 177 3.09 5.64 -13.11
N THR A 178 3.59 4.41 -13.14
CA THR A 178 3.40 3.49 -14.27
C THR A 178 2.47 2.36 -13.88
N PHE A 179 1.85 1.73 -14.87
CA PHE A 179 1.04 0.54 -14.63
C PHE A 179 1.86 -0.65 -14.18
N ASP A 180 1.29 -1.45 -13.29
CA ASP A 180 1.70 -2.84 -13.08
C ASP A 180 1.69 -3.58 -14.43
N THR A 181 2.78 -4.31 -14.71
CA THR A 181 2.91 -5.06 -15.96
C THR A 181 1.82 -6.12 -16.15
N TRP A 182 1.32 -6.70 -15.06
CA TRP A 182 0.19 -7.63 -15.13
C TRP A 182 -1.11 -6.93 -15.56
N PHE A 183 -1.31 -5.69 -15.12
CA PHE A 183 -2.46 -4.90 -15.55
C PHE A 183 -2.37 -4.60 -17.04
N SER A 184 -1.25 -4.07 -17.52
CA SER A 184 -1.10 -3.73 -18.94
C SER A 184 -1.10 -4.97 -19.84
N SER A 185 -0.49 -6.09 -19.43
CA SER A 185 -0.53 -7.35 -20.20
C SER A 185 -1.92 -7.99 -20.20
N GLY A 186 -2.71 -7.80 -19.15
CA GLY A 186 -4.10 -8.26 -19.07
C GLY A 186 -5.03 -7.59 -20.08
N GLN A 187 -4.63 -6.44 -20.64
CA GLN A 187 -5.39 -5.73 -21.68
C GLN A 187 -5.19 -6.31 -23.09
N TRP A 188 -4.27 -7.27 -23.27
CA TRP A 188 -3.92 -7.83 -24.57
C TRP A 188 -5.12 -8.33 -25.39
N PRO A 189 -6.20 -8.92 -24.82
CA PRO A 189 -7.37 -9.37 -25.58
C PRO A 189 -8.30 -8.25 -26.06
N LEU A 190 -8.09 -7.02 -25.59
CA LEU A 190 -8.89 -5.84 -25.88
C LEU A 190 -8.25 -5.00 -26.99
#